data_07c468092fefa05efcaba2d6c7fe6592
#
_entry.id   07c468092fefa05efcaba2d6c7fe6592
#
_cell.length_a   1.000
_cell.length_b   1.000
_cell.length_c   1.000
_cell.angle_alpha   90.00
_cell.angle_beta   90.00
_cell.angle_gamma   90.00
#
_symmetry.space_group_name_H-M   'P 1'
#
loop_
_entity.id
_entity.type
_entity.pdbx_description
1 polymer ?
#
loop_
_entity_poly.entity_id
_entity_poly.type
_entity_poly.pdbx_seq_one_letter_code
_entity_poly.pdbx_strand_id
1 'polypeptide(L)'
;MSRFADVLARLAATIESRKGGDPAASYTAKLLADPSLAAKKLGEEAVETVIAATKGDPDALAAESADLIYHWLVVLAAAGVPLDEVA
;
A
#
# COMPACT_ATOMS: atom_id res chain seq x y z
N MET A 1 14.24 -15.54 -8.06
CA MET A 1 13.20 -14.65 -7.47
C MET A 1 12.98 -13.48 -8.40
N SER A 2 11.76 -13.06 -8.53
CA SER A 2 11.47 -11.89 -9.35
C SER A 2 11.81 -10.60 -8.59
N ARG A 3 12.18 -9.56 -9.34
CA ARG A 3 12.40 -8.25 -8.76
C ARG A 3 11.16 -7.76 -8.02
N PHE A 4 9.97 -8.04 -8.56
CA PHE A 4 8.71 -7.63 -7.93
C PHE A 4 8.57 -8.25 -6.53
N ALA A 5 8.83 -9.54 -6.39
CA ALA A 5 8.73 -10.23 -5.10
C ALA A 5 9.71 -9.63 -4.08
N ASP A 6 10.94 -9.32 -4.50
CA ASP A 6 11.95 -8.73 -3.63
C ASP A 6 11.56 -7.33 -3.19
N VAL A 7 11.06 -6.50 -4.10
CA VAL A 7 10.61 -5.14 -3.79
C VAL A 7 9.42 -5.18 -2.85
N LEU A 8 8.46 -6.09 -3.09
CA LEU A 8 7.28 -6.26 -2.24
C LEU A 8 7.68 -6.60 -0.80
N ALA A 9 8.61 -7.55 -0.64
CA ALA A 9 9.08 -7.96 0.68
C ALA A 9 9.79 -6.81 1.41
N ARG A 10 10.63 -6.05 0.71
CA ARG A 10 11.33 -4.90 1.31
C ARG A 10 10.36 -3.78 1.68
N LEU A 11 9.37 -3.51 0.82
CA LEU A 11 8.37 -2.50 1.12
C LEU A 11 7.54 -2.89 2.34
N ALA A 12 7.12 -4.15 2.43
CA ALA A 12 6.39 -4.65 3.59
C ALA A 12 7.20 -4.48 4.89
N ALA A 13 8.51 -4.79 4.84
CA ALA A 13 9.40 -4.62 5.99
C ALA A 13 9.56 -3.14 6.38
N THR A 14 9.68 -2.26 5.39
CA THR A 14 9.78 -0.81 5.63
C THR A 14 8.50 -0.29 6.30
N ILE A 15 7.35 -0.69 5.81
CA ILE A 15 6.06 -0.30 6.40
C ILE A 15 5.98 -0.77 7.87
N GLU A 16 6.34 -2.02 8.12
CA GLU A 16 6.35 -2.56 9.47
C GLU A 16 7.25 -1.74 10.41
N SER A 17 8.40 -1.28 9.90
CA SER A 17 9.33 -0.46 10.66
C SER A 17 8.79 0.92 11.04
N ARG A 18 7.72 1.39 10.40
CA ARG A 18 7.10 2.68 10.69
C ARG A 18 6.04 2.63 11.78
N LYS A 19 5.66 1.43 12.23
CA LYS A 19 4.69 1.28 13.32
C LYS A 19 5.20 2.00 14.57
N GLY A 20 4.32 2.78 15.20
CA GLY A 20 4.67 3.58 16.37
C GLY A 20 5.51 4.81 16.08
N GLY A 21 5.80 5.11 14.81
CA GLY A 21 6.53 6.31 14.42
C GLY A 21 5.67 7.57 14.55
N ASP A 22 6.33 8.72 14.33
CA ASP A 22 5.66 10.02 14.40
C ASP A 22 4.76 10.27 13.18
N PRO A 23 3.43 10.35 13.38
CA PRO A 23 2.50 10.60 12.26
C PRO A 23 2.75 11.94 11.54
N ALA A 24 3.35 12.91 12.23
CA ALA A 24 3.67 14.21 11.63
C ALA A 24 4.89 14.14 10.71
N ALA A 25 5.77 13.17 10.92
CA ALA A 25 7.01 13.02 10.17
C ALA A 25 6.92 11.96 9.06
N SER A 26 5.93 11.07 9.11
CA SER A 26 5.81 9.94 8.18
C SER A 26 4.36 9.72 7.78
N TYR A 27 4.08 9.77 6.48
CA TYR A 27 2.77 9.44 5.94
C TYR A 27 2.37 8.00 6.29
N THR A 28 3.32 7.06 6.17
CA THR A 28 3.08 5.66 6.52
C THR A 28 2.71 5.51 8.00
N ALA A 29 3.44 6.19 8.89
CA ALA A 29 3.13 6.16 10.32
C ALA A 29 1.74 6.73 10.60
N LYS A 30 1.34 7.78 9.87
CA LYS A 30 0.02 8.39 9.99
C LYS A 30 -1.08 7.40 9.62
N LEU A 31 -0.91 6.67 8.51
CA LEU A 31 -1.87 5.67 8.07
C LEU A 31 -1.95 4.49 9.04
N LEU A 32 -0.80 4.03 9.54
CA LEU A 32 -0.75 2.91 10.49
C LEU A 32 -1.45 3.26 11.80
N ALA A 33 -1.41 4.53 12.21
CA ALA A 33 -2.08 5.02 13.41
C ALA A 33 -3.59 5.22 13.23
N ASP A 34 -4.07 5.21 11.98
CA ASP A 34 -5.48 5.47 11.66
C ASP A 34 -5.99 4.46 10.62
N PRO A 35 -6.38 3.25 11.06
CA PRO A 35 -6.82 2.18 10.14
C PRO A 35 -7.98 2.58 9.24
N SER A 36 -8.90 3.41 9.71
CA SER A 36 -10.03 3.88 8.90
C SER A 36 -9.56 4.74 7.74
N LEU A 37 -8.59 5.63 8.00
CA LEU A 37 -7.99 6.45 6.95
C LEU A 37 -7.22 5.59 5.96
N ALA A 38 -6.46 4.59 6.44
CA ALA A 38 -5.73 3.67 5.59
C ALA A 38 -6.68 2.92 4.64
N ALA A 39 -7.81 2.43 5.15
CA ALA A 39 -8.82 1.74 4.34
C ALA A 39 -9.45 2.68 3.31
N LYS A 40 -9.76 3.91 3.68
CA LYS A 40 -10.30 4.93 2.78
C LYS A 40 -9.33 5.21 1.62
N LYS A 41 -8.05 5.36 1.94
CA LYS A 41 -7.00 5.61 0.93
C LYS A 41 -6.86 4.44 -0.03
N LEU A 42 -6.95 3.21 0.47
CA LEU A 42 -6.93 2.03 -0.39
C LEU A 42 -8.09 2.07 -1.39
N GLY A 43 -9.28 2.43 -0.94
CA GLY A 43 -10.45 2.57 -1.80
C GLY A 43 -10.24 3.63 -2.89
N GLU A 44 -9.68 4.78 -2.53
CA GLU A 44 -9.38 5.86 -3.48
C GLU A 44 -8.39 5.39 -4.55
N GLU A 45 -7.32 4.71 -4.16
CA GLU A 45 -6.31 4.19 -5.10
C GLU A 45 -6.89 3.09 -6.00
N ALA A 46 -7.81 2.28 -5.48
CA ALA A 46 -8.50 1.28 -6.29
C ALA A 46 -9.30 1.93 -7.41
N VAL A 47 -10.03 3.01 -7.12
CA VAL A 47 -10.79 3.76 -8.12
C VAL A 47 -9.86 4.35 -9.17
N GLU A 48 -8.76 4.96 -8.75
CA GLU A 48 -7.77 5.55 -9.68
C GLU A 48 -7.15 4.49 -10.59
N THR A 49 -6.91 3.29 -10.06
CA THR A 49 -6.40 2.16 -10.85
C THR A 49 -7.42 1.73 -11.91
N VAL A 50 -8.70 1.66 -11.54
CA VAL A 50 -9.78 1.34 -12.48
C VAL A 50 -9.84 2.38 -13.61
N ILE A 51 -9.75 3.65 -13.26
CA ILE A 51 -9.77 4.75 -14.24
C ILE A 51 -8.59 4.61 -15.21
N ALA A 52 -7.39 4.38 -14.68
CA ALA A 52 -6.19 4.20 -15.52
C ALA A 52 -6.35 3.01 -16.47
N ALA A 53 -6.89 1.90 -15.97
CA ALA A 53 -7.13 0.70 -16.78
C ALA A 53 -8.13 0.98 -17.91
N THR A 54 -9.23 1.69 -17.62
CA THR A 54 -10.27 1.98 -18.60
C THR A 54 -9.80 2.96 -19.69
N LYS A 55 -8.85 3.84 -19.36
CA LYS A 55 -8.23 4.76 -20.33
C LYS A 55 -7.25 4.07 -21.26
N GLY A 56 -6.81 2.86 -20.93
CA GLY A 56 -5.84 2.14 -21.73
C GLY A 56 -4.44 2.74 -21.73
N ASP A 57 -4.06 3.42 -20.66
CA ASP A 57 -2.74 4.02 -20.48
C ASP A 57 -1.87 3.10 -19.61
N PRO A 58 -0.93 2.34 -20.22
CA PRO A 58 -0.13 1.38 -19.45
C PRO A 58 0.76 2.01 -18.38
N ASP A 59 1.30 3.19 -18.66
CA ASP A 59 2.19 3.87 -17.71
C ASP A 59 1.42 4.36 -16.50
N ALA A 60 0.24 4.95 -16.72
CA ALA A 60 -0.64 5.38 -15.64
C ALA A 60 -1.12 4.17 -14.84
N LEU A 61 -1.48 3.08 -15.51
CA LEU A 61 -1.92 1.86 -14.82
C LEU A 61 -0.80 1.29 -13.93
N ALA A 62 0.44 1.28 -14.41
CA ALA A 62 1.57 0.80 -13.61
C ALA A 62 1.77 1.68 -12.37
N ALA A 63 1.72 3.01 -12.53
CA ALA A 63 1.89 3.95 -11.42
C ALA A 63 0.78 3.80 -10.38
N GLU A 64 -0.48 3.76 -10.81
CA GLU A 64 -1.62 3.60 -9.91
C GLU A 64 -1.63 2.23 -9.23
N SER A 65 -1.16 1.19 -9.95
CA SER A 65 -1.03 -0.15 -9.36
C SER A 65 -0.01 -0.17 -8.23
N ALA A 66 1.11 0.54 -8.38
CA ALA A 66 2.10 0.65 -7.32
C ALA A 66 1.52 1.34 -6.08
N ASP A 67 0.77 2.43 -6.26
CA ASP A 67 0.09 3.13 -5.17
C ASP A 67 -0.95 2.24 -4.50
N LEU A 68 -1.70 1.46 -5.28
CA LEU A 68 -2.69 0.54 -4.77
C LEU A 68 -2.04 -0.53 -3.89
N ILE A 69 -0.96 -1.14 -4.36
CA ILE A 69 -0.24 -2.17 -3.62
C ILE A 69 0.35 -1.61 -2.34
N TYR A 70 0.93 -0.42 -2.39
CA TYR A 70 1.46 0.24 -1.20
C TYR A 70 0.36 0.41 -0.14
N HIS A 71 -0.78 0.99 -0.50
CA HIS A 71 -1.86 1.23 0.44
C HIS A 71 -2.47 -0.08 0.96
N TRP A 72 -2.53 -1.12 0.12
CA TRP A 72 -2.97 -2.44 0.54
C TRP A 72 -2.05 -3.03 1.60
N LEU A 73 -0.73 -2.93 1.40
CA LEU A 73 0.24 -3.40 2.39
C LEU A 73 0.10 -2.65 3.71
N VAL A 74 -0.15 -1.34 3.64
CA VAL A 74 -0.37 -0.53 4.86
C VAL A 74 -1.62 -0.97 5.60
N VAL A 75 -2.72 -1.24 4.89
CA VAL A 75 -3.96 -1.74 5.50
C VAL A 75 -3.72 -3.07 6.21
N LEU A 76 -3.01 -4.00 5.57
CA LEU A 76 -2.67 -5.28 6.19
C LEU A 76 -1.83 -5.07 7.46
N ALA A 77 -0.82 -4.23 7.38
CA ALA A 77 0.04 -3.95 8.52
C ALA A 77 -0.73 -3.30 9.68
N ALA A 78 -1.61 -2.35 9.38
CA ALA A 78 -2.44 -1.69 10.39
C ALA A 78 -3.39 -2.68 11.09
N ALA A 79 -3.84 -3.70 10.35
CA ALA A 79 -4.72 -4.74 10.88
C ALA A 79 -3.96 -5.89 11.55
N GLY A 80 -2.63 -5.90 11.46
CA GLY A 80 -1.82 -6.98 12.01
C GLY A 80 -1.90 -8.27 11.21
N VAL A 81 -2.23 -8.19 9.91
CA VAL A 81 -2.35 -9.36 9.03
C VAL A 81 -1.04 -9.52 8.24
N PRO A 82 -0.25 -10.59 8.50
CA PRO A 82 0.97 -10.82 7.72
C PRO A 82 0.66 -11.25 6.29
N LEU A 83 1.60 -11.01 5.38
CA LEU A 83 1.44 -11.41 3.97
C LEU A 83 1.21 -12.91 3.81
N ASP A 84 1.84 -13.73 4.65
CA ASP A 84 1.68 -15.19 4.61
C ASP A 84 0.24 -15.62 4.86
N GLU A 85 -0.53 -14.84 5.61
CA GLU A 85 -1.95 -15.13 5.83
C GLU A 85 -2.80 -14.88 4.59
N VAL A 86 -2.32 -14.02 3.68
CA VAL A 86 -3.00 -13.76 2.42
C VAL A 86 -2.66 -14.85 1.40
N ALA A 87 -1.45 -15.36 1.47
CA ALA A 87 -1.02 -16.41 0.57
C ALA A 87 -1.73 -17.74 0.87
#